data_40ccda0b6fa558677e91acad34f3c2be
#
_entry.id   40ccda0b6fa558677e91acad34f3c2be
#
_cell.length_a   1.000
_cell.length_b   1.000
_cell.length_c   1.000
_cell.angle_alpha   90.00
_cell.angle_beta   90.00
_cell.angle_gamma   90.00
#
_symmetry.space_group_name_H-M   'P 1'
#
loop_
_entity.id
_entity.type
_entity.pdbx_description
1 polymer ?
#
loop_
_entity_poly.entity_id
_entity_poly.type
_entity_poly.pdbx_seq_one_letter_code
_entity_poly.pdbx_strand_id
1 'polypeptide(L)'
;ELTCDELFKMPDDPAGRCAVSIHYYTPSTFAILDKDASWGKARSEWGTDADYAELNRNMDLLKTTFIDKGIPVIMGEFGTSTKNKTDEMIRKYLSSVCEAAYIRGICPVLWDITGVFYNRLDAKFYDEQLLSDLMAVKELERND
;
A
#
# COMPACT_ATOMS: atom_id res chain seq x y z
N GLU A 1 2.74 -14.48 -0.37
CA GLU A 1 1.96 -13.25 -0.54
C GLU A 1 0.58 -13.60 -1.12
N LEU A 2 0.06 -12.83 -2.06
CA LEU A 2 -1.26 -13.07 -2.66
C LEU A 2 -1.40 -14.39 -3.43
N THR A 3 -0.30 -15.09 -3.66
CA THR A 3 -0.26 -16.44 -4.23
C THR A 3 -0.56 -17.56 -3.22
N CYS A 4 -0.78 -17.22 -1.95
CA CYS A 4 -1.05 -18.19 -0.89
C CYS A 4 -2.55 -18.33 -0.57
N ASP A 5 -3.43 -17.89 -1.47
CA ASP A 5 -4.88 -17.93 -1.30
C ASP A 5 -5.42 -19.35 -1.03
N GLU A 6 -4.84 -20.39 -1.67
CA GLU A 6 -5.18 -21.79 -1.42
C GLU A 6 -4.84 -22.26 -0.01
N LEU A 7 -3.84 -21.65 0.61
CA LEU A 7 -3.38 -21.98 1.96
C LEU A 7 -4.03 -21.11 3.02
N PHE A 8 -4.55 -19.93 2.61
CA PHE A 8 -5.19 -19.00 3.53
C PHE A 8 -6.62 -19.46 3.83
N LYS A 9 -6.90 -19.64 5.11
CA LYS A 9 -8.26 -19.94 5.59
C LYS A 9 -8.62 -18.97 6.69
N MET A 10 -9.75 -18.26 6.52
CA MET A 10 -10.30 -17.48 7.60
C MET A 10 -10.64 -18.39 8.77
N PRO A 11 -10.41 -17.94 10.02
CA PRO A 11 -10.93 -18.63 11.19
C PRO A 11 -12.47 -18.64 11.17
N ASP A 12 -13.07 -19.54 11.93
CA ASP A 12 -14.53 -19.49 12.17
C ASP A 12 -14.87 -18.20 12.94
N ASP A 13 -15.71 -17.37 12.33
CA ASP A 13 -16.06 -16.03 12.86
C ASP A 13 -17.58 -15.80 12.81
N PRO A 14 -18.34 -16.48 13.66
CA PRO A 14 -19.81 -16.33 13.68
C PRO A 14 -20.27 -14.93 14.08
N ALA A 15 -19.39 -14.13 14.67
CA ALA A 15 -19.70 -12.74 15.08
C ALA A 15 -19.35 -11.70 14.01
N GLY A 16 -18.68 -12.08 12.92
CA GLY A 16 -18.27 -11.19 11.84
C GLY A 16 -17.31 -10.07 12.28
N ARG A 17 -16.32 -10.40 13.13
CA ARG A 17 -15.40 -9.42 13.72
C ARG A 17 -13.95 -9.55 13.26
N CYS A 18 -13.67 -10.53 12.40
CA CYS A 18 -12.35 -10.70 11.83
C CYS A 18 -12.14 -9.84 10.58
N ALA A 19 -10.93 -9.36 10.40
CA ALA A 19 -10.46 -8.70 9.20
C ALA A 19 -9.16 -9.34 8.74
N VAL A 20 -8.86 -9.28 7.44
CA VAL A 20 -7.57 -9.68 6.89
C VAL A 20 -6.62 -8.50 6.97
N SER A 21 -5.41 -8.70 7.50
CA SER A 21 -4.34 -7.73 7.44
C SER A 21 -3.26 -8.17 6.46
N ILE A 22 -2.87 -7.28 5.56
CA ILE A 22 -1.79 -7.50 4.59
C ILE A 22 -0.76 -6.38 4.67
N HIS A 23 0.44 -6.63 4.14
CA HIS A 23 1.47 -5.63 3.92
C HIS A 23 1.73 -5.51 2.42
N TYR A 24 1.98 -4.28 1.93
CA TYR A 24 2.21 -4.04 0.51
C TYR A 24 3.50 -3.24 0.27
N TYR A 25 4.49 -3.92 -0.31
CA TYR A 25 5.78 -3.35 -0.70
C TYR A 25 6.19 -3.80 -2.11
N THR A 26 5.25 -3.73 -3.05
CA THR A 26 5.44 -4.22 -4.43
C THR A 26 5.53 -3.07 -5.44
N PRO A 27 6.50 -3.07 -6.35
CA PRO A 27 7.58 -4.06 -6.44
C PRO A 27 8.64 -3.83 -5.36
N SER A 28 9.11 -4.89 -4.72
CA SER A 28 10.07 -4.79 -3.61
C SER A 28 11.43 -4.17 -4.02
N THR A 29 11.79 -4.27 -5.29
CA THR A 29 12.96 -3.60 -5.84
C THR A 29 12.85 -2.08 -5.84
N PHE A 30 11.63 -1.52 -5.84
CA PHE A 30 11.38 -0.11 -5.63
C PHE A 30 11.09 0.19 -4.15
N ALA A 31 10.13 -0.52 -3.55
CA ALA A 31 9.64 -0.15 -2.24
C ALA A 31 10.63 -0.42 -1.09
N ILE A 32 11.50 -1.45 -1.22
CA ILE A 32 12.38 -1.88 -0.13
C ILE A 32 13.84 -1.53 -0.38
N LEU A 33 14.34 -1.71 -1.62
CA LEU A 33 15.77 -1.56 -1.89
C LEU A 33 16.22 -0.10 -2.01
N ASP A 34 17.22 0.26 -1.20
CA ASP A 34 17.98 1.52 -1.32
C ASP A 34 19.12 1.40 -2.33
N LYS A 35 19.66 0.20 -2.48
CA LYS A 35 20.78 -0.18 -3.34
C LYS A 35 20.62 -1.63 -3.80
N ASP A 36 21.37 -1.99 -4.82
CA ASP A 36 21.37 -3.33 -5.36
C ASP A 36 21.67 -4.38 -4.28
N ALA A 37 20.95 -5.48 -4.34
CA ALA A 37 21.10 -6.64 -3.48
C ALA A 37 21.27 -7.92 -4.33
N SER A 38 21.63 -9.03 -3.70
CA SER A 38 21.81 -10.31 -4.39
C SER A 38 20.54 -10.82 -5.11
N TRP A 39 19.37 -10.39 -4.67
CA TRP A 39 18.08 -10.80 -5.19
C TRP A 39 17.39 -9.79 -6.12
N GLY A 40 17.95 -8.59 -6.30
CA GLY A 40 17.35 -7.59 -7.17
C GLY A 40 18.15 -6.31 -7.30
N LYS A 41 17.87 -5.57 -8.38
CA LYS A 41 18.41 -4.22 -8.60
C LYS A 41 17.46 -3.18 -8.02
N ALA A 42 17.98 -2.25 -7.24
CA ALA A 42 17.22 -1.14 -6.69
C ALA A 42 16.68 -0.24 -7.81
N ARG A 43 15.40 0.09 -7.73
CA ARG A 43 14.75 1.03 -8.63
C ARG A 43 14.58 2.38 -7.94
N SER A 44 14.85 3.46 -8.65
CA SER A 44 14.53 4.84 -8.23
C SER A 44 13.26 5.37 -8.88
N GLU A 45 12.77 4.70 -9.93
CA GLU A 45 11.62 5.10 -10.73
C GLU A 45 10.48 4.08 -10.63
N TRP A 46 9.25 4.59 -10.61
CA TRP A 46 8.00 3.83 -10.61
C TRP A 46 6.92 4.58 -11.39
N GLY A 47 5.89 3.87 -11.84
CA GLY A 47 4.72 4.47 -12.49
C GLY A 47 4.70 4.31 -14.00
N THR A 48 5.29 3.22 -14.51
CA THR A 48 5.04 2.73 -15.86
C THR A 48 3.65 2.06 -15.94
N ASP A 49 3.14 1.86 -17.15
CA ASP A 49 1.88 1.13 -17.35
C ASP A 49 1.93 -0.28 -16.70
N ALA A 50 3.09 -0.93 -16.75
CA ALA A 50 3.29 -2.24 -16.12
C ALA A 50 3.23 -2.16 -14.59
N ASP A 51 3.77 -1.10 -13.98
CA ASP A 51 3.70 -0.88 -12.53
C ASP A 51 2.24 -0.65 -12.08
N TYR A 52 1.49 0.16 -12.80
CA TYR A 52 0.07 0.37 -12.53
C TYR A 52 -0.77 -0.89 -12.75
N ALA A 53 -0.48 -1.65 -13.81
CA ALA A 53 -1.16 -2.91 -14.07
C ALA A 53 -0.90 -3.93 -12.96
N GLU A 54 0.33 -4.00 -12.42
CA GLU A 54 0.66 -4.87 -11.28
C GLU A 54 -0.08 -4.42 -10.00
N LEU A 55 -0.04 -3.12 -9.69
CA LEU A 55 -0.74 -2.55 -8.55
C LEU A 55 -2.24 -2.88 -8.61
N ASN A 56 -2.89 -2.55 -9.73
CA ASN A 56 -4.33 -2.77 -9.89
C ASN A 56 -4.68 -4.27 -9.79
N ARG A 57 -3.94 -5.14 -10.45
CA ARG A 57 -4.16 -6.60 -10.35
C ARG A 57 -4.07 -7.12 -8.92
N ASN A 58 -3.11 -6.62 -8.13
CA ASN A 58 -2.96 -7.03 -6.74
C ASN A 58 -4.13 -6.54 -5.86
N MET A 59 -4.58 -5.31 -6.08
CA MET A 59 -5.73 -4.77 -5.33
C MET A 59 -7.05 -5.42 -5.75
N ASP A 60 -7.24 -5.71 -7.04
CA ASP A 60 -8.40 -6.46 -7.55
C ASP A 60 -8.46 -7.87 -6.97
N LEU A 61 -7.31 -8.54 -6.82
CA LEU A 61 -7.25 -9.86 -6.21
C LEU A 61 -7.68 -9.82 -4.74
N LEU A 62 -7.27 -8.81 -3.97
CA LEU A 62 -7.73 -8.62 -2.59
C LEU A 62 -9.22 -8.33 -2.53
N LYS A 63 -9.73 -7.47 -3.43
CA LYS A 63 -11.15 -7.16 -3.50
C LYS A 63 -11.96 -8.44 -3.77
N THR A 64 -11.66 -9.16 -4.83
CA THR A 64 -12.42 -10.35 -5.23
C THR A 64 -12.30 -11.52 -4.24
N THR A 65 -11.16 -11.61 -3.55
CA THR A 65 -10.91 -12.70 -2.60
C THR A 65 -11.63 -12.46 -1.27
N PHE A 66 -11.69 -11.21 -0.80
CA PHE A 66 -12.14 -10.85 0.54
C PHE A 66 -13.29 -9.84 0.56
N ILE A 67 -13.10 -8.64 0.00
CA ILE A 67 -14.06 -7.52 0.12
C ILE A 67 -15.42 -7.91 -0.46
N ASP A 68 -15.45 -8.47 -1.67
CA ASP A 68 -16.69 -8.90 -2.34
C ASP A 68 -17.42 -10.04 -1.60
N LYS A 69 -16.78 -10.66 -0.63
CA LYS A 69 -17.34 -11.67 0.27
C LYS A 69 -17.71 -11.11 1.64
N GLY A 70 -17.62 -9.80 1.82
CA GLY A 70 -17.93 -9.14 3.10
C GLY A 70 -16.84 -9.26 4.16
N ILE A 71 -15.60 -9.64 3.78
CA ILE A 71 -14.47 -9.76 4.69
C ILE A 71 -13.65 -8.47 4.60
N PRO A 72 -13.56 -7.66 5.67
CA PRO A 72 -12.77 -6.43 5.66
C PRO A 72 -11.28 -6.71 5.45
N VAL A 73 -10.61 -5.84 4.69
CA VAL A 73 -9.15 -5.89 4.48
C VAL A 73 -8.50 -4.60 4.97
N ILE A 74 -7.46 -4.75 5.78
CA ILE A 74 -6.59 -3.67 6.23
C ILE A 74 -5.22 -3.89 5.60
N MET A 75 -4.76 -2.94 4.79
CA MET A 75 -3.36 -2.86 4.38
C MET A 75 -2.60 -2.22 5.55
N GLY A 76 -2.23 -3.06 6.53
CA GLY A 76 -1.64 -2.64 7.81
C GLY A 76 -0.27 -1.98 7.67
N GLU A 77 0.39 -2.22 6.54
CA GLU A 77 1.62 -1.55 6.16
C GLU A 77 1.68 -1.33 4.65
N PHE A 78 2.00 -0.12 4.23
CA PHE A 78 2.58 0.18 2.92
C PHE A 78 3.57 1.33 3.07
N GLY A 79 4.57 1.37 2.23
CA GLY A 79 5.62 2.37 2.36
C GLY A 79 6.68 2.23 1.27
N THR A 80 7.67 3.09 1.30
CA THR A 80 8.83 3.00 0.42
C THR A 80 10.09 3.53 1.10
N SER A 81 11.24 2.95 0.72
CA SER A 81 12.54 3.55 1.00
C SER A 81 12.66 4.93 0.33
N THR A 82 13.31 5.87 1.00
CA THR A 82 13.46 7.25 0.53
C THR A 82 14.85 7.59 0.02
N LYS A 83 15.85 6.72 0.25
CA LYS A 83 17.26 7.09 0.07
C LYS A 83 17.70 7.27 -1.38
N ASN A 84 17.07 6.59 -2.32
CA ASN A 84 17.43 6.63 -3.74
C ASN A 84 16.31 7.15 -4.64
N LYS A 85 15.39 7.93 -4.08
CA LYS A 85 14.20 8.43 -4.78
C LYS A 85 14.03 9.93 -4.56
N THR A 86 13.36 10.59 -5.48
CA THR A 86 12.90 11.97 -5.29
C THR A 86 11.60 11.99 -4.48
N ASP A 87 11.33 13.11 -3.82
CA ASP A 87 10.07 13.30 -3.07
C ASP A 87 8.85 13.17 -3.98
N GLU A 88 8.95 13.65 -5.22
CA GLU A 88 7.91 13.48 -6.23
C GLU A 88 7.61 12.01 -6.52
N MET A 89 8.66 11.18 -6.66
CA MET A 89 8.51 9.75 -6.92
C MET A 89 7.93 9.01 -5.71
N ILE A 90 8.32 9.41 -4.51
CA ILE A 90 7.77 8.89 -3.25
C ILE A 90 6.28 9.22 -3.17
N ARG A 91 5.90 10.47 -3.38
CA ARG A 91 4.48 10.90 -3.38
C ARG A 91 3.68 10.11 -4.41
N LYS A 92 4.18 10.03 -5.65
CA LYS A 92 3.51 9.30 -6.74
C LYS A 92 3.21 7.85 -6.38
N TYR A 93 4.19 7.13 -5.84
CA TYR A 93 4.00 5.74 -5.44
C TYR A 93 3.02 5.60 -4.28
N LEU A 94 3.24 6.34 -3.20
CA LEU A 94 2.44 6.22 -1.99
C LEU A 94 0.97 6.64 -2.22
N SER A 95 0.73 7.74 -2.95
CA SER A 95 -0.63 8.16 -3.28
C SER A 95 -1.33 7.15 -4.19
N SER A 96 -0.63 6.62 -5.21
CA SER A 96 -1.21 5.61 -6.10
C SER A 96 -1.59 4.32 -5.36
N VAL A 97 -0.75 3.85 -4.44
CA VAL A 97 -1.07 2.66 -3.61
C VAL A 97 -2.26 2.94 -2.69
N CYS A 98 -2.26 4.10 -2.03
CA CYS A 98 -3.35 4.53 -1.16
C CYS A 98 -4.68 4.61 -1.91
N GLU A 99 -4.70 5.26 -3.08
CA GLU A 99 -5.87 5.38 -3.94
C GLU A 99 -6.37 4.01 -4.41
N ALA A 100 -5.49 3.19 -4.98
CA ALA A 100 -5.84 1.88 -5.51
C ALA A 100 -6.45 0.95 -4.43
N ALA A 101 -5.98 1.05 -3.19
CA ALA A 101 -6.54 0.34 -2.06
C ALA A 101 -7.90 0.92 -1.65
N TYR A 102 -7.97 2.24 -1.45
CA TYR A 102 -9.15 2.93 -0.93
C TYR A 102 -10.38 2.75 -1.81
N ILE A 103 -10.26 2.95 -3.14
CA ILE A 103 -11.38 2.79 -4.07
C ILE A 103 -11.93 1.37 -4.13
N ARG A 104 -11.20 0.38 -3.63
CA ARG A 104 -11.60 -1.03 -3.53
C ARG A 104 -12.07 -1.45 -2.14
N GLY A 105 -12.29 -0.49 -1.23
CA GLY A 105 -12.76 -0.77 0.12
C GLY A 105 -11.68 -1.29 1.08
N ILE A 106 -10.41 -1.28 0.68
CA ILE A 106 -9.27 -1.68 1.51
C ILE A 106 -8.82 -0.47 2.34
N CYS A 107 -8.59 -0.65 3.65
CA CYS A 107 -8.11 0.41 4.53
C CYS A 107 -6.57 0.51 4.46
N PRO A 108 -5.96 1.55 3.84
CA PRO A 108 -4.53 1.69 3.76
C PRO A 108 -3.97 2.39 5.00
N VAL A 109 -2.87 1.85 5.56
CA VAL A 109 -2.14 2.42 6.70
C VAL A 109 -0.68 2.62 6.31
N LEU A 110 -0.25 3.89 6.20
CA LEU A 110 1.12 4.23 5.89
C LEU A 110 2.06 3.78 7.01
N TRP A 111 3.10 3.02 6.66
CA TRP A 111 4.10 2.56 7.60
C TRP A 111 5.21 3.59 7.79
N ASP A 112 5.39 4.07 9.01
CA ASP A 112 6.46 4.99 9.39
C ASP A 112 7.05 4.65 10.76
N ILE A 113 7.95 3.68 10.81
CA ILE A 113 8.60 3.27 12.06
C ILE A 113 9.70 4.22 12.51
N THR A 114 10.40 4.83 11.56
CA THR A 114 11.63 5.59 11.83
C THR A 114 11.45 7.10 11.79
N GLY A 115 10.23 7.58 11.58
CA GLY A 115 9.96 9.01 11.40
C GLY A 115 10.50 9.53 10.07
N VAL A 116 10.32 8.76 9.00
CA VAL A 116 10.76 9.14 7.65
C VAL A 116 9.76 10.07 6.98
N PHE A 117 8.48 9.87 7.25
CA PHE A 117 7.39 10.67 6.68
C PHE A 117 6.79 11.63 7.69
N TYR A 118 6.74 11.26 8.96
CA TYR A 118 6.05 11.99 10.01
C TYR A 118 6.98 12.31 11.18
N ASN A 119 7.09 13.61 11.50
CA ASN A 119 7.79 14.09 12.68
C ASN A 119 6.87 13.98 13.91
N ARG A 120 7.15 13.00 14.76
CA ARG A 120 6.33 12.73 15.96
C ARG A 120 6.47 13.80 17.06
N LEU A 121 7.58 14.54 17.07
CA LEU A 121 7.79 15.61 18.06
C LEU A 121 6.95 16.83 17.74
N ASP A 122 6.87 17.20 16.48
CA ASP A 122 6.14 18.37 15.99
C ASP A 122 4.72 18.04 15.52
N ALA A 123 4.35 16.75 15.52
CA ALA A 123 3.07 16.24 15.02
C ALA A 123 2.76 16.68 13.59
N LYS A 124 3.77 16.60 12.69
CA LYS A 124 3.68 17.05 11.29
C LYS A 124 4.32 16.08 10.33
N PHE A 125 3.78 16.01 9.13
CA PHE A 125 4.49 15.39 8.01
C PHE A 125 5.69 16.26 7.61
N TYR A 126 6.80 15.63 7.23
CA TYR A 126 7.95 16.33 6.65
C TYR A 126 7.61 16.90 5.28
N ASP A 127 6.77 16.17 4.52
CA ASP A 127 6.22 16.58 3.23
C ASP A 127 4.70 16.78 3.38
N GLU A 128 4.27 18.04 3.48
CA GLU A 128 2.84 18.39 3.61
C GLU A 128 2.05 18.05 2.34
N GLN A 129 2.72 18.04 1.17
CA GLN A 129 2.07 17.62 -0.08
C GLN A 129 1.76 16.13 -0.05
N LEU A 130 2.65 15.28 0.51
CA LEU A 130 2.35 13.88 0.69
C LEU A 130 1.10 13.67 1.55
N LEU A 131 0.97 14.39 2.65
CA LEU A 131 -0.24 14.32 3.48
C LEU A 131 -1.49 14.69 2.68
N SER A 132 -1.40 15.79 1.92
CA SER A 132 -2.52 16.27 1.07
C SER A 132 -2.92 15.20 0.05
N ASP A 133 -1.94 14.61 -0.64
CA ASP A 133 -2.17 13.59 -1.67
C ASP A 133 -2.80 12.32 -1.06
N LEU A 134 -2.32 11.87 0.10
CA LEU A 134 -2.89 10.72 0.80
C LEU A 134 -4.32 10.98 1.29
N MET A 135 -4.62 12.19 1.75
CA MET A 135 -5.96 12.54 2.24
C MET A 135 -6.96 12.83 1.12
N ALA A 136 -6.50 13.11 -0.10
CA ALA A 136 -7.38 13.36 -1.24
C ALA A 136 -8.23 12.14 -1.62
N VAL A 137 -7.81 10.93 -1.24
CA VAL A 137 -8.56 9.68 -1.54
C VAL A 137 -9.98 9.67 -0.93
N LYS A 138 -10.22 10.41 0.16
CA LYS A 138 -11.56 10.47 0.79
C LYS A 138 -12.62 11.14 -0.08
N GLU A 139 -12.21 11.88 -1.11
CA GLU A 139 -13.10 12.52 -2.09
C GLU A 139 -13.42 11.58 -3.28
N LEU A 140 -12.78 10.41 -3.34
CA LEU A 140 -12.99 9.45 -4.41
C LEU A 140 -14.21 8.56 -4.10
N GLU A 141 -14.93 8.19 -5.15
CA GLU A 141 -15.98 7.18 -5.05
C GLU A 141 -15.37 5.79 -4.84
N ARG A 142 -15.93 5.02 -3.94
CA ARG A 142 -15.54 3.64 -3.70
C ARG A 142 -16.29 2.72 -4.65
N ASN A 143 -15.60 1.72 -5.17
CA ASN A 143 -16.18 0.68 -6.04
C ASN A 143 -16.75 -0.46 -5.16
N ASP A 144 -17.72 -0.11 -4.31
CA ASP A 144 -18.38 -1.08 -3.40
C ASP A 144 -19.24 -2.10 -4.14
#